data_554fba37f439cf9862e8228c61155354
#
_entry.id   554fba37f439cf9862e8228c61155354
#
_cell.length_a   1.000
_cell.length_b   1.000
_cell.length_c   1.000
_cell.angle_alpha   90.00
_cell.angle_beta   90.00
_cell.angle_gamma   90.00
#
_symmetry.space_group_name_H-M   'P 1'
#
loop_
_entity.id
_entity.type
_entity.pdbx_description
1 polymer ?
#
loop_
_entity_poly.entity_id
_entity_poly.type
_entity_poly.pdbx_seq_one_letter_code
_entity_poly.pdbx_strand_id
1 'polypeptide(L)'
;MMLDLRRGGLLAFSPKLWAQTPASPIDAGAEGAHSVLHYPAKSNDLTSFPSRIGAVDLTRYPIADQHDDFVMLVDDPSVELGWASALRPASHDVAMLIKPVSTLPQTMLWLSNGGRSYAPWNGEHVGVLGIEEACSFGASGRIASTRDNPLTELGIATAIDLRAAKIVEIKTAMGALPSSARTPLRLRIEAETVVLSDGTSAPFAGHLVT
;
A
#
# COMPACT_ATOMS: atom_id res chain seq x y z
N MET A 1 -2.02 -8.30 -0.07
CA MET A 1 -3.34 -8.44 0.64
C MET A 1 -4.41 -7.73 -0.16
N MET A 2 -5.52 -8.40 -0.46
CA MET A 2 -6.69 -7.79 -1.14
C MET A 2 -7.85 -7.69 -0.15
N LEU A 3 -8.49 -6.52 -0.10
CA LEU A 3 -9.54 -6.22 0.88
C LEU A 3 -10.81 -5.76 0.16
N ASP A 4 -11.95 -6.27 0.63
CA ASP A 4 -13.27 -5.74 0.27
C ASP A 4 -13.57 -4.52 1.17
N LEU A 5 -13.61 -3.35 0.56
CA LEU A 5 -13.91 -2.06 1.19
C LEU A 5 -15.11 -1.36 0.56
N ARG A 6 -16.06 -2.09 -0.04
CA ARG A 6 -17.29 -1.53 -0.62
C ARG A 6 -18.07 -0.63 0.33
N ARG A 7 -17.93 -0.84 1.63
CA ARG A 7 -18.58 -0.03 2.68
C ARG A 7 -17.62 0.98 3.31
N GLY A 8 -16.51 1.27 2.63
CA GLY A 8 -15.47 2.18 3.08
C GLY A 8 -14.45 1.56 4.03
N GLY A 9 -13.27 2.16 4.05
CA GLY A 9 -12.16 1.80 4.91
C GLY A 9 -11.36 3.00 5.37
N LEU A 10 -10.71 2.86 6.52
CA LEU A 10 -9.79 3.85 7.06
C LEU A 10 -8.41 3.22 7.19
N LEU A 11 -7.43 3.85 6.56
CA LEU A 11 -6.09 3.31 6.41
C LEU A 11 -5.12 4.04 7.34
N ALA A 12 -4.15 3.31 7.88
CA ALA A 12 -2.98 3.89 8.51
C ALA A 12 -1.74 3.11 8.12
N PHE A 13 -0.60 3.78 8.17
CA PHE A 13 0.69 3.25 7.73
C PHE A 13 1.79 3.59 8.73
N SER A 14 2.84 2.76 8.76
CA SER A 14 4.13 3.14 9.35
C SER A 14 4.65 4.43 8.69
N PRO A 15 5.60 5.15 9.29
CA PRO A 15 6.16 6.35 8.69
C PRO A 15 6.59 6.12 7.24
N LYS A 16 6.17 7.02 6.34
CA LYS A 16 6.50 7.03 4.92
C LYS A 16 7.28 8.31 4.57
N LEU A 17 8.26 8.20 3.71
CA LEU A 17 8.94 9.37 3.16
C LEU A 17 8.00 10.16 2.25
N TRP A 18 7.27 9.45 1.35
CA TRP A 18 6.28 10.02 0.46
C TRP A 18 5.40 8.94 -0.18
N ALA A 19 4.33 9.38 -0.82
CA ALA A 19 3.57 8.63 -1.81
C ALA A 19 3.85 9.18 -3.21
N GLN A 20 3.84 8.31 -4.24
CA GLN A 20 3.94 8.73 -5.63
C GLN A 20 3.16 7.83 -6.57
N THR A 21 2.64 8.42 -7.66
CA THR A 21 2.10 7.68 -8.79
C THR A 21 3.19 7.40 -9.83
N PRO A 22 3.05 6.37 -10.69
CA PRO A 22 3.93 6.18 -11.85
C PRO A 22 3.80 7.31 -12.88
N ALA A 23 4.58 7.25 -13.96
CA ALA A 23 4.57 8.28 -15.01
C ALA A 23 3.20 8.40 -15.73
N SER A 24 2.45 7.30 -15.80
CA SER A 24 1.10 7.23 -16.36
C SER A 24 0.26 6.21 -15.59
N PRO A 25 -1.09 6.28 -15.64
CA PRO A 25 -1.94 5.19 -15.19
C PRO A 25 -1.55 3.87 -15.85
N ILE A 26 -1.71 2.74 -15.16
CA ILE A 26 -1.32 1.41 -15.69
C ILE A 26 -2.04 1.11 -16.99
N ASP A 27 -3.32 1.48 -17.08
CA ASP A 27 -4.17 1.21 -18.22
C ASP A 27 -4.41 2.46 -19.10
N ALA A 28 -3.46 3.40 -19.15
CA ALA A 28 -3.62 4.69 -19.82
C ALA A 28 -4.01 4.62 -21.31
N GLY A 29 -3.77 3.49 -21.97
CA GLY A 29 -4.16 3.25 -23.37
C GLY A 29 -5.46 2.47 -23.55
N ALA A 30 -6.10 2.00 -22.51
CA ALA A 30 -7.33 1.23 -22.60
C ALA A 30 -8.55 2.17 -22.65
N GLU A 31 -9.39 1.99 -23.68
CA GLU A 31 -10.69 2.66 -23.73
C GLU A 31 -11.55 2.20 -22.54
N GLY A 32 -12.11 3.16 -21.80
CA GLY A 32 -12.87 2.88 -20.58
C GLY A 32 -12.03 2.72 -19.31
N ALA A 33 -10.71 2.98 -19.36
CA ALA A 33 -9.90 3.15 -18.16
C ALA A 33 -10.11 4.55 -17.57
N HIS A 34 -10.38 4.63 -16.28
CA HIS A 34 -10.63 5.88 -15.58
C HIS A 34 -9.80 5.97 -14.29
N SER A 35 -8.97 6.99 -14.19
CA SER A 35 -8.18 7.31 -13.01
C SER A 35 -8.45 8.74 -12.54
N VAL A 36 -8.37 9.00 -11.25
CA VAL A 36 -8.58 10.34 -10.67
C VAL A 36 -7.31 10.99 -10.17
N LEU A 37 -6.26 10.24 -9.85
CA LEU A 37 -4.99 10.80 -9.41
C LEU A 37 -4.26 11.51 -10.54
N HIS A 38 -3.36 12.42 -10.21
CA HIS A 38 -2.39 12.95 -11.16
C HIS A 38 -1.26 11.95 -11.41
N TYR A 39 -0.78 11.88 -12.65
CA TYR A 39 0.31 11.03 -13.12
C TYR A 39 1.28 11.84 -14.01
N PRO A 40 2.56 11.99 -13.61
CA PRO A 40 3.10 11.63 -12.30
C PRO A 40 2.70 12.61 -11.19
N ALA A 41 2.66 12.14 -9.95
CA ALA A 41 2.52 12.98 -8.77
C ALA A 41 3.33 12.42 -7.61
N LYS A 42 3.69 13.30 -6.65
CA LYS A 42 4.41 12.96 -5.43
C LYS A 42 3.94 13.85 -4.29
N SER A 43 3.74 13.30 -3.10
CA SER A 43 3.42 14.06 -1.88
C SER A 43 3.95 13.32 -0.65
N ASN A 44 4.43 14.06 0.35
CA ASN A 44 4.74 13.55 1.68
C ASN A 44 3.53 13.63 2.63
N ASP A 45 2.42 14.22 2.19
CA ASP A 45 1.16 14.26 2.92
C ASP A 45 0.14 13.32 2.26
N LEU A 46 -0.13 12.19 2.93
CA LEU A 46 -1.10 11.21 2.45
C LEU A 46 -2.56 11.69 2.56
N THR A 47 -2.81 12.70 3.41
CA THR A 47 -4.17 13.25 3.59
C THR A 47 -4.52 14.32 2.55
N SER A 48 -3.53 14.72 1.73
CA SER A 48 -3.66 15.74 0.70
C SER A 48 -2.84 15.38 -0.55
N PHE A 49 -3.21 14.29 -1.20
CA PHE A 49 -2.52 13.82 -2.40
C PHE A 49 -3.11 14.46 -3.68
N PRO A 50 -2.27 14.87 -4.67
CA PRO A 50 -2.73 15.54 -5.88
C PRO A 50 -3.64 14.67 -6.75
N SER A 51 -4.79 15.20 -7.15
CA SER A 51 -5.71 14.54 -8.07
C SER A 51 -6.43 15.52 -9.01
N ARG A 52 -7.09 15.00 -10.03
CA ARG A 52 -7.88 15.76 -11.01
C ARG A 52 -9.17 16.33 -10.42
N ILE A 53 -9.59 15.82 -9.26
CA ILE A 53 -10.81 16.25 -8.55
C ILE A 53 -10.51 17.11 -7.31
N GLY A 54 -9.27 17.61 -7.19
CA GLY A 54 -8.76 18.32 -6.02
C GLY A 54 -7.85 17.40 -5.18
N ALA A 55 -7.45 17.83 -3.99
CA ALA A 55 -6.66 16.98 -3.10
C ALA A 55 -7.52 15.83 -2.54
N VAL A 56 -6.97 14.62 -2.51
CA VAL A 56 -7.63 13.43 -1.96
C VAL A 56 -6.87 12.86 -0.77
N ASP A 57 -7.58 12.22 0.14
CA ASP A 57 -7.04 11.58 1.34
C ASP A 57 -6.80 10.09 1.08
N LEU A 58 -5.54 9.70 0.89
CA LEU A 58 -5.13 8.29 0.69
C LEU A 58 -5.25 7.44 1.96
N THR A 59 -5.58 8.03 3.10
CA THR A 59 -5.89 7.29 4.34
C THR A 59 -7.36 6.88 4.42
N ARG A 60 -8.14 7.17 3.38
CA ARG A 60 -9.55 6.79 3.24
C ARG A 60 -9.77 6.05 1.93
N TYR A 61 -10.66 5.09 1.95
CA TYR A 61 -11.05 4.35 0.77
C TYR A 61 -12.57 4.17 0.73
N PRO A 62 -13.25 4.32 -0.43
CA PRO A 62 -12.69 4.78 -1.70
C PRO A 62 -12.36 6.27 -1.69
N ILE A 63 -11.45 6.70 -2.56
CA ILE A 63 -11.11 8.13 -2.73
C ILE A 63 -12.06 8.86 -3.71
N ALA A 64 -12.73 8.11 -4.56
CA ALA A 64 -13.72 8.56 -5.53
C ALA A 64 -14.57 7.37 -6.03
N ASP A 65 -15.63 7.66 -6.77
CA ASP A 65 -16.39 6.67 -7.52
C ASP A 65 -15.77 6.41 -8.89
N GLN A 66 -15.97 5.19 -9.43
CA GLN A 66 -15.59 4.80 -10.78
C GLN A 66 -14.13 5.15 -11.15
N HIS A 67 -13.19 4.79 -10.31
CA HIS A 67 -11.75 5.00 -10.57
C HIS A 67 -10.94 3.72 -10.37
N ASP A 68 -9.76 3.70 -10.99
CA ASP A 68 -8.73 2.68 -10.78
C ASP A 68 -7.37 3.37 -10.77
N ASP A 69 -6.70 3.35 -9.63
CA ASP A 69 -5.46 4.08 -9.42
C ASP A 69 -4.41 3.22 -8.70
N PHE A 70 -3.14 3.51 -8.97
CA PHE A 70 -2.00 2.92 -8.28
C PHE A 70 -1.12 3.99 -7.64
N VAL A 71 -0.76 3.75 -6.39
CA VAL A 71 0.12 4.62 -5.62
C VAL A 71 1.21 3.79 -4.96
N MET A 72 2.47 4.19 -5.09
CA MET A 72 3.58 3.64 -4.33
C MET A 72 3.85 4.51 -3.11
N LEU A 73 3.81 3.91 -1.93
CA LEU A 73 4.29 4.51 -0.69
C LEU A 73 5.73 4.06 -0.47
N VAL A 74 6.63 4.99 -0.20
CA VAL A 74 8.03 4.70 0.11
C VAL A 74 8.22 4.78 1.61
N ASP A 75 8.68 3.69 2.22
CA ASP A 75 8.90 3.64 3.66
C ASP A 75 10.06 4.54 4.10
N ASP A 76 9.97 5.05 5.31
CA ASP A 76 11.10 5.69 5.97
C ASP A 76 12.12 4.60 6.34
N PRO A 77 13.37 4.66 5.83
CA PRO A 77 14.38 3.63 6.10
C PRO A 77 14.84 3.55 7.55
N SER A 78 14.48 4.53 8.39
CA SER A 78 14.72 4.46 9.84
C SER A 78 13.79 3.50 10.57
N VAL A 79 12.73 3.05 9.91
CA VAL A 79 11.74 2.10 10.44
C VAL A 79 12.19 0.68 10.10
N GLU A 80 12.36 -0.16 11.11
CA GLU A 80 12.74 -1.57 10.92
C GLU A 80 11.60 -2.39 10.36
N LEU A 81 10.40 -2.28 10.98
CA LEU A 81 9.18 -2.97 10.55
C LEU A 81 8.15 -1.97 10.03
N GLY A 82 7.96 -1.98 8.72
CA GLY A 82 6.88 -1.27 8.06
C GLY A 82 5.55 -1.99 8.24
N TRP A 83 4.46 -1.23 8.23
CA TRP A 83 3.12 -1.81 8.36
C TRP A 83 2.07 -0.97 7.63
N ALA A 84 0.98 -1.63 7.30
CA ALA A 84 -0.26 -1.03 6.85
C ALA A 84 -1.44 -1.63 7.63
N SER A 85 -2.41 -0.81 7.99
CA SER A 85 -3.68 -1.25 8.56
C SER A 85 -4.86 -0.68 7.79
N ALA A 86 -5.91 -1.48 7.68
CA ALA A 86 -7.17 -1.11 7.06
C ALA A 86 -8.33 -1.43 8.00
N LEU A 87 -8.83 -0.43 8.69
CA LEU A 87 -10.02 -0.54 9.52
C LEU A 87 -11.25 -0.59 8.62
N ARG A 88 -12.09 -1.60 8.82
CA ARG A 88 -13.36 -1.82 8.13
C ARG A 88 -14.53 -1.63 9.09
N PRO A 89 -15.03 -0.38 9.26
CA PRO A 89 -16.04 -0.09 10.30
C PRO A 89 -17.34 -0.89 10.14
N ALA A 90 -17.70 -1.24 8.90
CA ALA A 90 -18.91 -2.01 8.61
C ALA A 90 -18.76 -3.52 8.89
N SER A 91 -17.53 -4.03 8.91
CA SER A 91 -17.21 -5.42 9.25
C SER A 91 -16.75 -5.58 10.70
N HIS A 92 -16.59 -4.47 11.43
CA HIS A 92 -16.10 -4.42 12.81
C HIS A 92 -14.75 -5.12 12.99
N ASP A 93 -13.82 -4.88 12.05
CA ASP A 93 -12.48 -5.43 12.11
C ASP A 93 -11.42 -4.47 11.52
N VAL A 94 -10.17 -4.79 11.81
CA VAL A 94 -9.00 -4.18 11.20
C VAL A 94 -8.13 -5.26 10.59
N ALA A 95 -7.88 -5.17 9.30
CA ALA A 95 -6.87 -5.99 8.62
C ALA A 95 -5.52 -5.30 8.70
N MET A 96 -4.43 -6.08 8.78
CA MET A 96 -3.07 -5.55 8.90
C MET A 96 -2.07 -6.39 8.16
N LEU A 97 -1.00 -5.74 7.73
CA LEU A 97 0.17 -6.33 7.10
C LEU A 97 1.42 -5.71 7.71
N ILE A 98 2.44 -6.54 8.00
CA ILE A 98 3.71 -6.13 8.59
C ILE A 98 4.83 -6.75 7.77
N LYS A 99 5.90 -5.99 7.54
CA LYS A 99 7.04 -6.39 6.72
C LYS A 99 8.35 -5.78 7.22
N PRO A 100 9.51 -6.38 6.95
CA PRO A 100 10.79 -5.71 7.14
C PRO A 100 11.02 -4.68 6.03
N VAL A 101 11.33 -3.43 6.40
CA VAL A 101 11.59 -2.33 5.45
C VAL A 101 12.90 -2.57 4.69
N SER A 102 13.87 -3.26 5.30
CA SER A 102 15.15 -3.59 4.66
C SER A 102 15.00 -4.47 3.41
N THR A 103 13.95 -5.30 3.31
CA THR A 103 13.70 -6.20 2.17
C THR A 103 12.56 -5.76 1.29
N LEU A 104 11.55 -5.11 1.86
CA LEU A 104 10.35 -4.63 1.16
C LEU A 104 10.11 -3.14 1.47
N PRO A 105 10.93 -2.22 0.93
CA PRO A 105 10.88 -0.81 1.30
C PRO A 105 9.73 -0.02 0.65
N GLN A 106 8.88 -0.65 -0.13
CA GLN A 106 7.71 0.01 -0.74
C GLN A 106 6.43 -0.75 -0.43
N THR A 107 5.33 0.00 -0.35
CA THR A 107 3.96 -0.50 -0.30
C THR A 107 3.20 0.06 -1.51
N MET A 108 2.70 -0.80 -2.38
CA MET A 108 1.82 -0.40 -3.46
C MET A 108 0.37 -0.45 -2.99
N LEU A 109 -0.39 0.59 -3.29
CA LEU A 109 -1.84 0.61 -3.13
C LEU A 109 -2.49 0.51 -4.51
N TRP A 110 -3.28 -0.52 -4.71
CA TRP A 110 -4.20 -0.62 -5.82
C TRP A 110 -5.59 -0.22 -5.36
N LEU A 111 -6.04 0.95 -5.81
CA LEU A 111 -7.30 1.57 -5.45
C LEU A 111 -8.31 1.28 -6.57
N SER A 112 -9.03 0.15 -6.50
CA SER A 112 -9.92 -0.31 -7.56
C SER A 112 -11.38 -0.16 -7.18
N ASN A 113 -12.07 0.79 -7.82
CA ASN A 113 -13.46 1.12 -7.54
C ASN A 113 -14.28 1.32 -8.83
N GLY A 114 -14.25 0.34 -9.74
CA GLY A 114 -15.06 0.34 -10.95
C GLY A 114 -14.51 1.18 -12.11
N GLY A 115 -13.27 1.67 -12.02
CA GLY A 115 -12.63 2.52 -13.04
C GLY A 115 -12.19 1.78 -14.31
N ARG A 116 -12.33 0.45 -14.38
CA ARG A 116 -12.03 -0.38 -15.55
C ARG A 116 -13.33 -0.87 -16.17
N SER A 117 -13.92 -0.08 -17.05
CA SER A 117 -15.20 -0.46 -17.73
C SER A 117 -15.03 -1.41 -18.91
N TYR A 118 -13.80 -1.75 -19.30
CA TYR A 118 -13.46 -2.70 -20.37
C TYR A 118 -13.33 -4.14 -19.87
N ALA A 119 -13.41 -5.10 -20.79
CA ALA A 119 -13.24 -6.53 -20.46
C ALA A 119 -11.80 -6.86 -20.00
N PRO A 120 -11.60 -7.76 -19.02
CA PRO A 120 -12.64 -8.58 -18.35
C PRO A 120 -13.31 -7.91 -17.15
N TRP A 121 -12.95 -6.66 -16.83
CA TRP A 121 -13.35 -5.97 -15.61
C TRP A 121 -14.80 -5.48 -15.63
N ASN A 122 -15.26 -4.94 -16.79
CA ASN A 122 -16.63 -4.45 -17.06
C ASN A 122 -17.21 -3.52 -15.98
N GLY A 123 -16.33 -2.77 -15.27
CA GLY A 123 -16.76 -1.91 -14.17
C GLY A 123 -17.18 -2.63 -12.88
N GLU A 124 -17.06 -3.96 -12.82
CA GLU A 124 -17.57 -4.78 -11.70
C GLU A 124 -16.60 -4.87 -10.52
N HIS A 125 -15.32 -4.53 -10.72
CA HIS A 125 -14.29 -4.57 -9.68
C HIS A 125 -14.39 -3.33 -8.81
N VAL A 126 -15.36 -3.34 -7.88
CA VAL A 126 -15.74 -2.20 -7.05
C VAL A 126 -15.39 -2.45 -5.59
N GLY A 127 -14.88 -1.41 -4.92
CA GLY A 127 -14.61 -1.45 -3.49
C GLY A 127 -13.44 -2.35 -3.11
N VAL A 128 -12.46 -2.52 -3.99
CA VAL A 128 -11.30 -3.38 -3.75
C VAL A 128 -10.04 -2.55 -3.51
N LEU A 129 -9.40 -2.79 -2.37
CA LEU A 129 -8.07 -2.25 -2.05
C LEU A 129 -7.04 -3.38 -2.07
N GLY A 130 -6.05 -3.29 -2.95
CA GLY A 130 -4.80 -4.05 -2.87
C GLY A 130 -3.78 -3.32 -2.02
N ILE A 131 -3.18 -4.03 -1.05
CA ILE A 131 -1.98 -3.59 -0.33
C ILE A 131 -0.89 -4.60 -0.67
N GLU A 132 0.12 -4.15 -1.40
CA GLU A 132 1.14 -5.01 -2.00
C GLU A 132 2.52 -4.54 -1.53
N GLU A 133 3.18 -5.35 -0.72
CA GLU A 133 4.52 -5.04 -0.26
C GLU A 133 5.55 -5.42 -1.32
N ALA A 134 6.48 -4.54 -1.59
CA ALA A 134 7.36 -4.65 -2.74
C ALA A 134 8.80 -4.19 -2.49
N CYS A 135 9.70 -4.74 -3.30
CA CYS A 135 11.01 -4.19 -3.59
C CYS A 135 11.03 -3.86 -5.09
N SER A 136 10.51 -2.69 -5.47
CA SER A 136 10.34 -2.31 -6.88
C SER A 136 10.30 -0.78 -7.05
N PHE A 137 10.54 -0.30 -8.27
CA PHE A 137 10.29 1.09 -8.62
C PHE A 137 8.84 1.26 -9.10
N GLY A 138 7.88 1.03 -8.18
CA GLY A 138 6.44 1.10 -8.44
C GLY A 138 5.99 0.16 -9.56
N ALA A 139 4.98 0.56 -10.28
CA ALA A 139 4.44 -0.16 -11.42
C ALA A 139 5.23 0.03 -12.73
N SER A 140 6.44 0.63 -12.68
CA SER A 140 7.26 0.93 -13.85
C SER A 140 7.96 -0.30 -14.46
N GLY A 141 7.80 -1.45 -13.83
CA GLY A 141 8.30 -2.74 -14.31
C GLY A 141 9.77 -3.03 -14.01
N ARG A 142 10.20 -4.22 -14.42
CA ARG A 142 11.53 -4.77 -14.08
C ARG A 142 12.68 -3.88 -14.54
N ILE A 143 12.61 -3.33 -15.75
CA ILE A 143 13.72 -2.53 -16.30
C ILE A 143 13.96 -1.28 -15.45
N ALA A 144 12.90 -0.55 -15.07
CA ALA A 144 13.01 0.64 -14.23
C ALA A 144 13.47 0.29 -12.80
N SER A 145 13.06 -0.87 -12.29
CA SER A 145 13.42 -1.33 -10.95
C SER A 145 14.88 -1.80 -10.84
N THR A 146 15.49 -2.28 -11.95
CA THR A 146 16.87 -2.82 -11.96
C THR A 146 17.94 -1.85 -12.45
N ARG A 147 17.55 -0.67 -12.89
CA ARG A 147 18.45 0.44 -13.27
C ARG A 147 18.48 1.49 -12.16
N ASP A 148 19.46 2.40 -12.29
CA ASP A 148 19.49 3.57 -11.43
C ASP A 148 18.18 4.37 -11.56
N ASN A 149 17.63 4.74 -10.43
CA ASN A 149 16.37 5.46 -10.30
C ASN A 149 16.39 6.33 -9.02
N PRO A 150 15.46 7.29 -8.85
CA PRO A 150 15.47 8.20 -7.72
C PRO A 150 15.44 7.53 -6.33
N LEU A 151 15.00 6.28 -6.20
CA LEU A 151 15.06 5.55 -4.93
C LEU A 151 16.45 4.97 -4.67
N THR A 152 17.08 4.39 -5.70
CA THR A 152 18.44 3.83 -5.56
C THR A 152 19.48 4.93 -5.28
N GLU A 153 19.29 6.16 -5.79
CA GLU A 153 20.09 7.33 -5.46
C GLU A 153 20.04 7.70 -3.96
N LEU A 154 18.94 7.34 -3.30
CA LEU A 154 18.74 7.51 -1.85
C LEU A 154 19.13 6.27 -1.04
N GLY A 155 19.70 5.25 -1.68
CA GLY A 155 20.04 3.98 -1.04
C GLY A 155 18.85 3.06 -0.75
N ILE A 156 17.68 3.35 -1.32
CA ILE A 156 16.47 2.54 -1.15
C ILE A 156 16.42 1.50 -2.27
N ALA A 157 16.40 0.22 -1.91
CA ALA A 157 16.38 -0.87 -2.87
C ALA A 157 15.08 -0.90 -3.69
N THR A 158 15.21 -1.17 -4.99
CA THR A 158 14.10 -1.38 -5.92
C THR A 158 14.17 -2.71 -6.66
N ALA A 159 15.14 -3.54 -6.31
CA ALA A 159 15.29 -4.90 -6.82
C ALA A 159 16.08 -5.75 -5.82
N ILE A 160 15.83 -7.04 -5.81
CA ILE A 160 16.61 -8.04 -5.05
C ILE A 160 17.52 -8.76 -6.04
N ASP A 161 18.84 -8.74 -5.80
CA ASP A 161 19.81 -9.48 -6.62
C ASP A 161 19.88 -10.94 -6.19
N LEU A 162 19.29 -11.82 -6.96
CA LEU A 162 19.29 -13.27 -6.71
C LEU A 162 20.56 -13.98 -7.17
N ARG A 163 21.46 -13.31 -7.91
CA ARG A 163 22.67 -13.96 -8.46
C ARG A 163 23.69 -14.32 -7.39
N ALA A 164 23.78 -13.48 -6.36
CA ALA A 164 24.71 -13.69 -5.23
C ALA A 164 24.09 -14.47 -4.09
N ALA A 165 22.77 -14.57 -4.03
CA ALA A 165 22.05 -15.23 -2.95
C ALA A 165 21.72 -16.67 -3.27
N LYS A 166 22.07 -17.60 -2.37
CA LYS A 166 21.63 -19.00 -2.46
C LYS A 166 20.16 -19.16 -2.06
N ILE A 167 19.72 -18.37 -1.10
CA ILE A 167 18.36 -18.34 -0.56
C ILE A 167 18.05 -16.87 -0.24
N VAL A 168 16.87 -16.41 -0.62
CA VAL A 168 16.27 -15.16 -0.15
C VAL A 168 15.05 -15.51 0.68
N GLU A 169 15.09 -15.15 1.95
CA GLU A 169 13.96 -15.31 2.86
C GLU A 169 13.30 -13.93 3.09
N ILE A 170 12.00 -13.86 2.89
CA ILE A 170 11.20 -12.67 3.15
C ILE A 170 10.09 -13.05 4.12
N LYS A 171 10.14 -12.47 5.31
CA LYS A 171 9.17 -12.72 6.37
C LYS A 171 8.16 -11.58 6.43
N THR A 172 6.89 -11.91 6.35
CA THR A 172 5.79 -10.95 6.52
C THR A 172 4.75 -11.53 7.47
N ALA A 173 4.04 -10.66 8.19
CA ALA A 173 2.87 -11.08 8.96
C ALA A 173 1.63 -10.40 8.41
N MET A 174 0.53 -11.15 8.34
CA MET A 174 -0.77 -10.66 7.88
C MET A 174 -1.87 -11.24 8.75
N GLY A 175 -2.86 -10.42 9.09
CA GLY A 175 -3.98 -10.87 9.90
C GLY A 175 -5.10 -9.85 9.98
N ALA A 176 -6.13 -10.21 10.74
CA ALA A 176 -7.23 -9.31 11.07
C ALA A 176 -7.64 -9.51 12.54
N LEU A 177 -8.04 -8.43 13.20
CA LEU A 177 -8.55 -8.42 14.56
C LEU A 177 -9.90 -7.73 14.61
N PRO A 178 -10.81 -8.16 15.49
CA PRO A 178 -12.04 -7.43 15.78
C PRO A 178 -11.73 -6.01 16.26
N SER A 179 -12.49 -5.03 15.78
CA SER A 179 -12.36 -3.63 16.23
C SER A 179 -13.69 -2.90 16.09
N SER A 180 -14.03 -2.11 17.10
CA SER A 180 -15.15 -1.17 17.07
C SER A 180 -14.72 0.28 16.83
N ALA A 181 -13.45 0.51 16.52
CA ALA A 181 -12.90 1.83 16.25
C ALA A 181 -13.63 2.55 15.09
N ARG A 182 -13.55 3.88 15.09
CA ARG A 182 -14.11 4.77 14.05
C ARG A 182 -13.06 5.70 13.45
N THR A 183 -11.80 5.55 13.87
CA THR A 183 -10.63 6.28 13.38
C THR A 183 -9.57 5.30 12.94
N PRO A 184 -8.66 5.69 12.03
CA PRO A 184 -7.57 4.81 11.60
C PRO A 184 -6.77 4.27 12.79
N LEU A 185 -6.48 2.98 12.79
CA LEU A 185 -5.73 2.31 13.85
C LEU A 185 -4.25 2.21 13.50
N ARG A 186 -3.42 2.84 14.30
CA ARG A 186 -1.96 2.72 14.19
C ARG A 186 -1.50 1.45 14.88
N LEU A 187 -0.44 0.83 14.34
CA LEU A 187 0.21 -0.32 14.93
C LEU A 187 1.48 0.09 15.65
N ARG A 188 1.73 -0.60 16.76
CA ARG A 188 3.02 -0.69 17.40
C ARG A 188 3.38 -2.16 17.55
N ILE A 189 4.63 -2.51 17.35
CA ILE A 189 5.11 -3.89 17.42
C ILE A 189 6.01 -3.98 18.64
N GLU A 190 5.65 -4.85 19.58
CA GLU A 190 6.37 -5.10 20.82
C GLU A 190 6.73 -6.57 20.89
N ALA A 191 8.01 -6.88 20.65
CA ALA A 191 8.49 -8.26 20.51
C ALA A 191 7.65 -9.03 19.46
N GLU A 192 6.89 -10.03 19.88
CA GLU A 192 6.03 -10.85 19.00
C GLU A 192 4.54 -10.48 19.13
N THR A 193 4.24 -9.24 19.49
CA THR A 193 2.87 -8.77 19.70
C THR A 193 2.60 -7.52 18.89
N VAL A 194 1.51 -7.51 18.17
CA VAL A 194 0.92 -6.30 17.57
C VAL A 194 0.04 -5.64 18.61
N VAL A 195 0.24 -4.35 18.81
CA VAL A 195 -0.60 -3.51 19.67
C VAL A 195 -1.19 -2.39 18.82
N LEU A 196 -2.52 -2.31 18.80
CA LEU A 196 -3.26 -1.27 18.11
C LEU A 196 -3.43 -0.03 19.01
N SER A 197 -3.64 1.12 18.40
CA SER A 197 -3.81 2.39 19.13
C SER A 197 -5.07 2.47 20.00
N ASP A 198 -6.00 1.54 19.87
CA ASP A 198 -7.17 1.37 20.75
C ASP A 198 -6.92 0.43 21.95
N GLY A 199 -5.69 -0.09 22.06
CA GLY A 199 -5.29 -1.02 23.12
C GLY A 199 -5.51 -2.49 22.80
N THR A 200 -6.19 -2.82 21.69
CA THR A 200 -6.31 -4.21 21.23
C THR A 200 -4.94 -4.76 20.88
N SER A 201 -4.67 -6.00 21.28
CA SER A 201 -3.39 -6.65 20.98
C SER A 201 -3.56 -8.10 20.60
N ALA A 202 -2.63 -8.61 19.81
CA ALA A 202 -2.54 -10.03 19.47
C ALA A 202 -1.09 -10.45 19.26
N PRO A 203 -0.70 -11.65 19.68
CA PRO A 203 0.57 -12.22 19.30
C PRO A 203 0.57 -12.56 17.81
N PHE A 204 1.73 -12.48 17.19
CA PHE A 204 1.96 -13.08 15.88
C PHE A 204 3.05 -14.15 15.98
N ALA A 205 2.92 -15.20 15.16
CA ALA A 205 3.87 -16.30 15.19
C ALA A 205 5.13 -15.97 14.36
N GLY A 206 6.30 -16.24 14.92
CA GLY A 206 7.61 -16.14 14.27
C GLY A 206 8.29 -14.78 14.44
N HIS A 207 9.56 -14.74 14.09
CA HIS A 207 10.37 -13.53 14.11
C HIS A 207 10.36 -12.87 12.74
N LEU A 208 9.95 -11.60 12.66
CA LEU A 208 9.94 -10.82 11.41
C LEU A 208 11.31 -10.21 11.10
N VAL A 209 12.17 -10.11 12.11
CA VAL A 209 13.54 -9.61 11.98
C VAL A 209 14.51 -10.73 12.29
N THR A 210 15.58 -10.84 11.55
CA THR A 210 16.68 -11.81 11.75
C THR A 210 17.89 -11.13 12.34
#